data_2fe8517e1db16d6bda8fe6494ebec532
#
_entry.id   2fe8517e1db16d6bda8fe6494ebec532
#
_cell.length_a   1.000
_cell.length_b   1.000
_cell.length_c   1.000
_cell.angle_alpha   90.00
_cell.angle_beta   90.00
_cell.angle_gamma   90.00
#
_symmetry.space_group_name_H-M   'P 1'
#
loop_
_entity.id
_entity.type
_entity.pdbx_description
1 polymer ?
#
loop_
_entity_poly.entity_id
_entity_poly.type
_entity_poly.pdbx_seq_one_letter_code
_entity_poly.pdbx_strand_id
1 'polypeptide(L)'
;IAPITVDETYLDTNERPATRSTIIDTDEGVRRGTTPEALAKLRAVFTQGGSVTAGNSSQTSDGAAFVLIVSERMLKELDVEPIARLKAYHVSGLEPRVMGMGPIHAVPKALERAGLKPGDIDLYELNEAFASQSVAVSRELGLDPAMVNVNGGAIALGHPLGCTVSNLTVQLLDELKLRPGK
;
A
#
# COMPACT_ATOMS: atom_id res chain seq x y z
N ILE A 1 12.55 9.59 0.35
CA ILE A 1 12.81 8.93 1.65
C ILE A 1 13.46 9.95 2.56
N ALA A 2 12.91 10.12 3.76
CA ALA A 2 13.56 10.92 4.79
C ALA A 2 14.74 10.10 5.36
N PRO A 3 15.98 10.63 5.36
CA PRO A 3 17.12 9.91 5.91
C PRO A 3 16.93 9.61 7.41
N ILE A 4 17.30 8.41 7.82
CA ILE A 4 17.26 7.99 9.23
C ILE A 4 18.62 7.41 9.61
N THR A 5 19.13 7.77 10.79
CA THR A 5 20.35 7.16 11.34
C THR A 5 19.96 5.95 12.17
N VAL A 6 20.56 4.82 11.84
CA VAL A 6 20.38 3.56 12.56
C VAL A 6 21.69 3.20 13.25
N ASP A 7 21.65 3.06 14.58
CA ASP A 7 22.77 2.60 15.39
C ASP A 7 22.62 1.10 15.66
N GLU A 8 23.55 0.33 15.18
CA GLU A 8 23.60 -1.12 15.35
C GLU A 8 24.73 -1.50 16.30
N THR A 9 24.38 -2.15 17.39
CA THR A 9 25.37 -2.71 18.30
C THR A 9 25.71 -4.13 17.91
N TYR A 10 26.97 -4.42 17.72
CA TYR A 10 27.49 -5.73 17.35
C TYR A 10 28.72 -6.10 18.19
N LEU A 11 29.14 -7.35 18.14
CA LEU A 11 30.42 -7.77 18.75
C LEU A 11 31.53 -7.63 17.70
N ASP A 12 32.60 -6.94 18.06
CA ASP A 12 33.80 -6.83 17.20
C ASP A 12 34.56 -8.16 17.14
N THR A 13 35.66 -8.18 16.42
CA THR A 13 36.54 -9.35 16.27
C THR A 13 37.19 -9.83 17.58
N ASN A 14 37.12 -9.01 18.64
CA ASN A 14 37.60 -9.32 19.97
C ASN A 14 36.48 -9.61 20.95
N GLU A 15 35.26 -9.87 20.44
CA GLU A 15 34.05 -10.13 21.21
C GLU A 15 33.65 -8.97 22.16
N ARG A 16 34.00 -7.73 21.80
CA ARG A 16 33.63 -6.53 22.56
C ARG A 16 32.46 -5.82 21.88
N PRO A 17 31.49 -5.28 22.65
CA PRO A 17 30.44 -4.46 22.10
C PRO A 17 31.01 -3.25 21.34
N ALA A 18 30.60 -3.08 20.10
CA ALA A 18 30.90 -1.94 19.26
C ALA A 18 29.62 -1.41 18.62
N THR A 19 29.57 -0.13 18.29
CA THR A 19 28.41 0.49 17.62
C THR A 19 28.81 0.97 16.24
N ARG A 20 27.98 0.67 15.24
CA ARG A 20 28.09 1.21 13.89
C ARG A 20 26.84 2.05 13.62
N SER A 21 27.05 3.30 13.22
CA SER A 21 25.99 4.19 12.77
C SER A 21 25.93 4.16 11.23
N THR A 22 24.77 3.93 10.67
CA THR A 22 24.53 3.93 9.24
C THR A 22 23.35 4.86 8.92
N ILE A 23 23.51 5.72 7.93
CA ILE A 23 22.41 6.55 7.41
C ILE A 23 21.69 5.75 6.34
N ILE A 24 20.38 5.52 6.55
CA ILE A 24 19.50 4.90 5.58
C ILE A 24 18.73 6.02 4.87
N ASP A 25 19.05 6.28 3.63
CA ASP A 25 18.48 7.34 2.79
C ASP A 25 17.94 6.81 1.45
N THR A 26 18.07 5.52 1.22
CA THR A 26 17.68 4.85 -0.02
C THR A 26 16.87 3.61 0.32
N ASP A 27 15.78 3.39 -0.44
CA ASP A 27 14.96 2.19 -0.33
C ASP A 27 15.76 0.97 -0.83
N GLU A 28 15.97 -0.01 0.03
CA GLU A 28 16.72 -1.24 -0.27
C GLU A 28 15.93 -2.21 -1.17
N GLY A 29 14.61 -2.04 -1.29
CA GLY A 29 13.74 -2.83 -2.17
C GLY A 29 13.91 -2.53 -3.65
N VAL A 30 14.46 -1.38 -4.02
CA VAL A 30 14.59 -0.93 -5.41
C VAL A 30 15.59 -1.79 -6.19
N ARG A 31 15.12 -2.39 -7.29
CA ARG A 31 15.95 -3.18 -8.21
C ARG A 31 16.17 -2.43 -9.52
N ARG A 32 17.29 -1.73 -9.61
CA ARG A 32 17.68 -1.00 -10.83
C ARG A 32 17.87 -1.98 -11.99
N GLY A 33 17.46 -1.58 -13.20
CA GLY A 33 17.58 -2.41 -14.40
C GLY A 33 16.52 -3.51 -14.53
N THR A 34 15.39 -3.40 -13.81
CA THR A 34 14.24 -4.28 -14.02
C THR A 34 13.67 -4.07 -15.42
N THR A 35 13.56 -5.16 -16.20
CA THR A 35 12.98 -5.19 -17.55
C THR A 35 12.00 -6.35 -17.68
N PRO A 36 11.10 -6.33 -18.67
CA PRO A 36 10.22 -7.48 -18.93
C PRO A 36 11.00 -8.79 -19.14
N GLU A 37 12.16 -8.73 -19.82
CA GLU A 37 13.00 -9.89 -20.07
C GLU A 37 13.67 -10.43 -18.80
N ALA A 38 14.02 -9.54 -17.86
CA ALA A 38 14.55 -9.94 -16.55
C ALA A 38 13.43 -10.59 -15.70
N LEU A 39 12.24 -10.01 -15.71
CA LEU A 39 11.08 -10.56 -15.00
C LEU A 39 10.64 -11.92 -15.54
N ALA A 40 10.68 -12.11 -16.87
CA ALA A 40 10.33 -13.37 -17.52
C ALA A 40 11.22 -14.56 -17.13
N LYS A 41 12.42 -14.31 -16.60
CA LYS A 41 13.36 -15.35 -16.11
C LYS A 41 13.07 -15.81 -14.69
N LEU A 42 12.19 -15.11 -13.97
CA LEU A 42 11.87 -15.45 -12.58
C LEU A 42 11.05 -16.75 -12.52
N ARG A 43 11.37 -17.56 -11.50
CA ARG A 43 10.62 -18.81 -11.26
C ARG A 43 9.29 -18.52 -10.59
N ALA A 44 8.28 -19.30 -10.98
CA ALA A 44 7.01 -19.33 -10.25
C ALA A 44 7.23 -19.82 -8.80
N VAL A 45 6.59 -19.15 -7.82
CA VAL A 45 6.84 -19.41 -6.39
C VAL A 45 5.83 -20.37 -5.77
N PHE A 46 4.62 -20.52 -6.31
CA PHE A 46 3.57 -21.34 -5.71
C PHE A 46 3.34 -22.68 -6.42
N THR A 47 3.47 -22.69 -7.74
CA THR A 47 3.24 -23.92 -8.50
C THR A 47 4.14 -23.96 -9.74
N GLN A 48 4.56 -25.15 -10.14
CA GLN A 48 5.36 -25.32 -11.35
C GLN A 48 4.54 -24.87 -12.57
N GLY A 49 5.14 -24.03 -13.42
CA GLY A 49 4.45 -23.45 -14.58
C GLY A 49 3.43 -22.36 -14.22
N GLY A 50 3.35 -21.94 -12.98
CA GLY A 50 2.50 -20.84 -12.54
C GLY A 50 2.99 -19.47 -13.02
N SER A 51 2.15 -18.44 -12.87
CA SER A 51 2.42 -17.07 -13.33
C SER A 51 2.90 -16.13 -12.22
N VAL A 52 2.77 -16.54 -10.95
CA VAL A 52 3.15 -15.69 -9.81
C VAL A 52 4.63 -15.89 -9.48
N THR A 53 5.38 -14.80 -9.50
CA THR A 53 6.82 -14.75 -9.26
C THR A 53 7.16 -13.66 -8.25
N ALA A 54 8.39 -13.61 -7.78
CA ALA A 54 8.86 -12.52 -6.93
C ALA A 54 8.80 -11.13 -7.61
N GLY A 55 8.76 -11.07 -8.94
CA GLY A 55 8.71 -9.81 -9.69
C GLY A 55 7.30 -9.25 -9.90
N ASN A 56 6.26 -10.01 -9.57
CA ASN A 56 4.87 -9.57 -9.69
C ASN A 56 4.04 -9.81 -8.43
N SER A 57 4.73 -9.86 -7.29
CA SER A 57 4.17 -10.00 -5.95
C SER A 57 4.68 -8.87 -5.06
N SER A 58 3.88 -8.47 -4.08
CA SER A 58 4.34 -7.54 -3.04
C SER A 58 5.45 -8.16 -2.20
N GLN A 59 6.33 -7.31 -1.67
CA GLN A 59 7.34 -7.72 -0.72
C GLN A 59 6.71 -7.87 0.67
N THR A 60 7.10 -8.90 1.42
CA THR A 60 6.89 -8.95 2.86
C THR A 60 7.84 -7.94 3.49
N SER A 61 7.30 -6.92 4.12
CA SER A 61 8.04 -5.76 4.61
C SER A 61 7.69 -5.48 6.07
N ASP A 62 8.63 -4.91 6.79
CA ASP A 62 8.35 -4.24 8.05
C ASP A 62 7.84 -2.83 7.78
N GLY A 63 6.95 -2.33 8.64
CA GLY A 63 6.42 -0.99 8.47
C GLY A 63 5.49 -0.60 9.62
N ALA A 64 5.37 0.71 9.82
CA ALA A 64 4.45 1.30 10.77
C ALA A 64 3.80 2.54 10.17
N ALA A 65 2.50 2.66 10.37
CA ALA A 65 1.74 3.85 9.99
C ALA A 65 0.61 4.07 11.00
N PHE A 66 0.31 5.33 11.28
CA PHE A 66 -0.72 5.72 12.24
C PHE A 66 -1.72 6.68 11.60
N VAL A 67 -2.99 6.45 11.88
CA VAL A 67 -4.10 7.34 11.51
C VAL A 67 -4.93 7.57 12.75
N LEU A 68 -5.10 8.83 13.14
CA LEU A 68 -5.98 9.21 14.25
C LEU A 68 -7.39 9.42 13.71
N ILE A 69 -8.32 8.57 14.13
CA ILE A 69 -9.74 8.69 13.78
C ILE A 69 -10.50 9.21 15.00
N VAL A 70 -11.18 10.33 14.83
CA VAL A 70 -11.93 10.97 15.90
C VAL A 70 -13.38 11.24 15.48
N SER A 71 -14.30 11.29 16.46
CA SER A 71 -15.66 11.75 16.22
C SER A 71 -15.71 13.26 16.04
N GLU A 72 -16.77 13.76 15.41
CA GLU A 72 -17.00 15.20 15.28
C GLU A 72 -17.06 15.92 16.65
N ARG A 73 -17.56 15.27 17.67
CA ARG A 73 -17.55 15.78 19.03
C ARG A 73 -16.13 15.96 19.55
N MET A 74 -15.29 14.93 19.40
CA MET A 74 -13.88 14.98 19.85
C MET A 74 -13.09 16.01 19.06
N LEU A 75 -13.37 16.19 17.79
CA LEU A 75 -12.73 17.20 16.94
C LEU A 75 -12.93 18.62 17.52
N LYS A 76 -14.18 18.92 17.96
CA LYS A 76 -14.51 20.21 18.60
C LYS A 76 -13.84 20.35 19.96
N GLU A 77 -13.75 19.26 20.76
CA GLU A 77 -13.09 19.27 22.07
C GLU A 77 -11.57 19.47 21.96
N LEU A 78 -10.94 18.92 20.90
CA LEU A 78 -9.50 19.04 20.67
C LEU A 78 -9.11 20.33 19.95
N ASP A 79 -10.07 21.06 19.39
CA ASP A 79 -9.87 22.30 18.60
C ASP A 79 -8.84 22.08 17.47
N VAL A 80 -9.02 21.00 16.69
CA VAL A 80 -8.13 20.65 15.59
C VAL A 80 -8.90 20.55 14.27
N GLU A 81 -8.24 20.93 13.18
CA GLU A 81 -8.79 20.78 11.83
C GLU A 81 -8.60 19.36 11.31
N PRO A 82 -9.66 18.71 10.79
CA PRO A 82 -9.54 17.39 10.20
C PRO A 82 -8.84 17.43 8.84
N ILE A 83 -7.99 16.45 8.58
CA ILE A 83 -7.35 16.29 7.26
C ILE A 83 -8.38 15.80 6.24
N ALA A 84 -9.26 14.87 6.64
CA ALA A 84 -10.27 14.27 5.79
C ALA A 84 -11.45 13.73 6.61
N ARG A 85 -12.50 13.31 5.92
CA ARG A 85 -13.66 12.65 6.52
C ARG A 85 -13.81 11.24 5.95
N LEU A 86 -13.89 10.23 6.80
CA LEU A 86 -14.31 8.88 6.42
C LEU A 86 -15.82 8.91 6.09
N LYS A 87 -16.17 8.71 4.82
CA LYS A 87 -17.55 8.72 4.34
C LYS A 87 -18.26 7.40 4.56
N ALA A 88 -17.61 6.31 4.18
CA ALA A 88 -18.14 4.96 4.32
C ALA A 88 -17.03 3.93 4.31
N TYR A 89 -17.34 2.73 4.76
CA TYR A 89 -16.54 1.54 4.57
C TYR A 89 -17.43 0.31 4.36
N HIS A 90 -16.88 -0.72 3.75
CA HIS A 90 -17.55 -2.01 3.62
C HIS A 90 -16.55 -3.16 3.67
N VAL A 91 -16.98 -4.26 4.28
CA VAL A 91 -16.26 -5.53 4.33
C VAL A 91 -17.10 -6.58 3.60
N SER A 92 -16.49 -7.31 2.69
CA SER A 92 -17.12 -8.42 1.98
C SER A 92 -16.37 -9.73 2.26
N GLY A 93 -17.09 -10.76 2.64
CA GLY A 93 -16.56 -12.11 2.73
C GLY A 93 -16.51 -12.75 1.34
N LEU A 94 -15.48 -13.56 1.10
CA LEU A 94 -15.27 -14.29 -0.15
C LEU A 94 -14.74 -15.68 0.12
N GLU A 95 -14.87 -16.56 -0.88
CA GLU A 95 -14.17 -17.83 -0.89
C GLU A 95 -12.64 -17.58 -0.83
N PRO A 96 -11.89 -18.28 0.07
CA PRO A 96 -10.46 -18.03 0.25
C PRO A 96 -9.62 -18.13 -1.03
N ARG A 97 -10.01 -18.99 -1.95
CA ARG A 97 -9.31 -19.17 -3.23
C ARG A 97 -9.30 -17.93 -4.13
N VAL A 98 -10.24 -17.04 -3.95
CA VAL A 98 -10.43 -15.82 -4.74
C VAL A 98 -10.40 -14.57 -3.86
N MET A 99 -9.79 -14.63 -2.69
CA MET A 99 -9.76 -13.52 -1.72
C MET A 99 -9.27 -12.20 -2.31
N GLY A 100 -8.34 -12.27 -3.27
CA GLY A 100 -7.80 -11.08 -3.95
C GLY A 100 -8.83 -10.28 -4.74
N MET A 101 -9.98 -10.89 -5.05
CA MET A 101 -11.11 -10.22 -5.72
C MET A 101 -12.03 -9.46 -4.74
N GLY A 102 -11.70 -9.43 -3.45
CA GLY A 102 -12.46 -8.71 -2.42
C GLY A 102 -12.89 -7.29 -2.80
N PRO A 103 -12.01 -6.46 -3.35
CA PRO A 103 -12.36 -5.09 -3.72
C PRO A 103 -13.52 -4.98 -4.72
N ILE A 104 -13.70 -5.91 -5.65
CA ILE A 104 -14.82 -5.85 -6.62
C ILE A 104 -16.19 -6.00 -5.96
N HIS A 105 -16.23 -6.61 -4.77
CA HIS A 105 -17.45 -6.75 -3.98
C HIS A 105 -17.60 -5.65 -2.92
N ALA A 106 -16.47 -5.16 -2.39
CA ALA A 106 -16.48 -4.19 -1.32
C ALA A 106 -16.63 -2.74 -1.82
N VAL A 107 -15.94 -2.37 -2.90
CA VAL A 107 -15.93 -0.99 -3.42
C VAL A 107 -17.33 -0.52 -3.84
N PRO A 108 -18.11 -1.24 -4.67
CA PRO A 108 -19.45 -0.79 -5.05
C PRO A 108 -20.37 -0.55 -3.84
N LYS A 109 -20.29 -1.42 -2.85
CA LYS A 109 -21.11 -1.30 -1.62
C LYS A 109 -20.67 -0.14 -0.72
N ALA A 110 -19.35 0.15 -0.68
CA ALA A 110 -18.86 1.33 0.03
C ALA A 110 -19.32 2.62 -0.65
N LEU A 111 -19.26 2.68 -1.99
CA LEU A 111 -19.75 3.81 -2.78
C LEU A 111 -21.26 4.02 -2.59
N GLU A 112 -22.06 2.96 -2.68
CA GLU A 112 -23.51 3.00 -2.41
C GLU A 112 -23.80 3.60 -1.03
N ARG A 113 -23.10 3.13 0.02
CA ARG A 113 -23.25 3.67 1.38
C ARG A 113 -22.83 5.13 1.49
N ALA A 114 -21.87 5.56 0.73
CA ALA A 114 -21.40 6.94 0.68
C ALA A 114 -22.33 7.86 -0.15
N GLY A 115 -23.26 7.29 -0.93
CA GLY A 115 -24.07 8.02 -1.91
C GLY A 115 -23.26 8.51 -3.10
N LEU A 116 -22.16 7.82 -3.45
CA LEU A 116 -21.23 8.18 -4.50
C LEU A 116 -21.28 7.17 -5.66
N LYS A 117 -20.82 7.62 -6.83
CA LYS A 117 -20.63 6.80 -8.03
C LYS A 117 -19.13 6.64 -8.33
N PRO A 118 -18.72 5.64 -9.11
CA PRO A 118 -17.30 5.48 -9.49
C PRO A 118 -16.67 6.74 -10.10
N GLY A 119 -17.43 7.50 -10.89
CA GLY A 119 -16.97 8.75 -11.50
C GLY A 119 -16.80 9.94 -10.55
N ASP A 120 -17.22 9.79 -9.29
CA ASP A 120 -17.04 10.82 -8.26
C ASP A 120 -15.71 10.62 -7.49
N ILE A 121 -14.95 9.56 -7.84
CA ILE A 121 -13.70 9.21 -7.16
C ILE A 121 -12.51 9.70 -7.97
N ASP A 122 -11.67 10.48 -7.34
CA ASP A 122 -10.48 11.07 -7.96
C ASP A 122 -9.23 10.19 -7.86
N LEU A 123 -9.10 9.40 -6.80
CA LEU A 123 -7.93 8.57 -6.53
C LEU A 123 -8.32 7.24 -5.87
N TYR A 124 -7.55 6.22 -6.18
CA TYR A 124 -7.64 4.90 -5.58
C TYR A 124 -6.28 4.45 -5.06
N GLU A 125 -6.25 4.00 -3.82
CA GLU A 125 -5.14 3.24 -3.27
C GLU A 125 -5.59 1.77 -3.13
N LEU A 126 -5.09 0.94 -4.02
CA LEU A 126 -5.39 -0.48 -4.10
C LEU A 126 -4.17 -1.29 -3.67
N ASN A 127 -4.31 -2.09 -2.61
CA ASN A 127 -3.21 -2.96 -2.19
C ASN A 127 -2.87 -3.98 -3.28
N GLU A 128 -1.62 -3.97 -3.74
CA GLU A 128 -1.09 -4.87 -4.76
C GLU A 128 -0.47 -6.10 -4.13
N ALA A 129 -1.28 -6.94 -3.50
CA ALA A 129 -0.75 -8.22 -2.99
C ALA A 129 -0.06 -9.02 -4.12
N PHE A 130 -0.69 -9.03 -5.29
CA PHE A 130 -0.18 -9.61 -6.54
C PHE A 130 -0.60 -8.74 -7.73
N ALA A 131 0.27 -8.60 -8.73
CA ALA A 131 -0.04 -7.83 -9.94
C ALA A 131 -1.28 -8.38 -10.66
N SER A 132 -1.41 -9.71 -10.74
CA SER A 132 -2.57 -10.35 -11.36
C SER A 132 -3.90 -9.98 -10.69
N GLN A 133 -3.90 -9.92 -9.36
CA GLN A 133 -5.06 -9.51 -8.57
C GLN A 133 -5.39 -8.03 -8.82
N SER A 134 -4.40 -7.15 -8.77
CA SER A 134 -4.61 -5.71 -8.98
C SER A 134 -5.11 -5.39 -10.39
N VAL A 135 -4.55 -6.05 -11.40
CA VAL A 135 -5.03 -5.93 -12.80
C VAL A 135 -6.46 -6.43 -12.94
N ALA A 136 -6.79 -7.58 -12.34
CA ALA A 136 -8.15 -8.13 -12.41
C ALA A 136 -9.17 -7.20 -11.74
N VAL A 137 -8.86 -6.69 -10.54
CA VAL A 137 -9.72 -5.75 -9.81
C VAL A 137 -9.90 -4.45 -10.58
N SER A 138 -8.82 -3.87 -11.10
CA SER A 138 -8.88 -2.61 -11.86
C SER A 138 -9.71 -2.74 -13.13
N ARG A 139 -9.59 -3.85 -13.84
CA ARG A 139 -10.39 -4.13 -15.04
C ARG A 139 -11.87 -4.32 -14.72
N GLU A 140 -12.17 -5.11 -13.70
CA GLU A 140 -13.56 -5.40 -13.31
C GLU A 140 -14.29 -4.15 -12.79
N LEU A 141 -13.61 -3.29 -12.06
CA LEU A 141 -14.16 -2.03 -11.57
C LEU A 141 -14.06 -0.88 -12.59
N GLY A 142 -13.43 -1.08 -13.74
CA GLY A 142 -13.24 -0.05 -14.76
C GLY A 142 -12.39 1.14 -14.28
N LEU A 143 -11.39 0.88 -13.41
CA LEU A 143 -10.54 1.93 -12.86
C LEU A 143 -9.57 2.46 -13.94
N ASP A 144 -9.41 3.78 -13.99
CA ASP A 144 -8.36 4.41 -14.78
C ASP A 144 -6.99 4.19 -14.09
N PRO A 145 -6.02 3.54 -14.75
CA PRO A 145 -4.70 3.31 -14.19
C PRO A 145 -3.98 4.59 -13.76
N ALA A 146 -4.30 5.74 -14.37
CA ALA A 146 -3.72 7.04 -13.98
C ALA A 146 -4.22 7.55 -12.62
N MET A 147 -5.26 6.93 -12.07
CA MET A 147 -5.88 7.29 -10.78
C MET A 147 -5.62 6.25 -9.69
N VAL A 148 -4.92 5.15 -10.01
CA VAL A 148 -4.67 4.05 -9.08
C VAL A 148 -3.20 4.04 -8.67
N ASN A 149 -2.93 4.03 -7.36
CA ASN A 149 -1.58 3.91 -6.80
C ASN A 149 -0.59 4.88 -7.46
N VAL A 150 -0.96 6.13 -7.55
CA VAL A 150 -0.24 7.15 -8.33
C VAL A 150 1.19 7.40 -7.86
N ASN A 151 1.51 7.02 -6.63
CA ASN A 151 2.84 7.09 -6.03
C ASN A 151 3.51 5.70 -5.89
N GLY A 152 2.96 4.69 -6.55
CA GLY A 152 3.39 3.30 -6.44
C GLY A 152 2.56 2.52 -5.42
N GLY A 153 2.38 1.23 -5.68
CA GLY A 153 1.67 0.29 -4.82
C GLY A 153 2.59 -0.67 -4.08
N ALA A 154 2.02 -1.71 -3.51
CA ALA A 154 2.74 -2.65 -2.64
C ALA A 154 3.85 -3.45 -3.34
N ILE A 155 3.80 -3.61 -4.66
CA ILE A 155 4.87 -4.28 -5.42
C ILE A 155 6.13 -3.41 -5.41
N ALA A 156 5.98 -2.09 -5.48
CA ALA A 156 7.09 -1.14 -5.44
C ALA A 156 7.54 -0.82 -4.00
N LEU A 157 6.58 -0.62 -3.09
CA LEU A 157 6.80 -0.03 -1.76
C LEU A 157 6.81 -1.05 -0.63
N GLY A 158 6.34 -2.27 -0.88
CA GLY A 158 6.17 -3.30 0.13
C GLY A 158 4.77 -3.38 0.74
N HIS A 159 4.51 -4.48 1.44
CA HIS A 159 3.21 -4.80 2.04
C HIS A 159 3.38 -5.23 3.50
N PRO A 160 3.60 -4.31 4.41
CA PRO A 160 3.62 -4.60 5.84
C PRO A 160 2.20 -4.88 6.32
N LEU A 161 1.81 -6.15 6.37
CA LEU A 161 0.43 -6.63 6.54
C LEU A 161 -0.36 -5.89 7.62
N GLY A 162 0.24 -5.72 8.80
CA GLY A 162 -0.43 -5.10 9.96
C GLY A 162 -0.66 -3.60 9.82
N CYS A 163 0.07 -2.89 8.96
CA CYS A 163 -0.07 -1.45 8.82
C CYS A 163 -0.55 -0.98 7.44
N THR A 164 -0.72 -1.88 6.48
CA THR A 164 -0.98 -1.51 5.08
C THR A 164 -2.18 -0.58 4.92
N VAL A 165 -3.29 -0.83 5.58
CA VAL A 165 -4.48 0.04 5.45
C VAL A 165 -4.20 1.46 5.95
N SER A 166 -3.48 1.60 7.06
CA SER A 166 -3.06 2.91 7.56
C SER A 166 -2.08 3.58 6.60
N ASN A 167 -1.14 2.81 6.03
CA ASN A 167 -0.17 3.30 5.06
C ASN A 167 -0.85 3.81 3.77
N LEU A 168 -1.76 3.03 3.18
CA LEU A 168 -2.55 3.45 2.02
C LEU A 168 -3.36 4.71 2.31
N THR A 169 -3.94 4.80 3.52
CA THR A 169 -4.68 6.00 3.95
C THR A 169 -3.77 7.22 4.00
N VAL A 170 -2.56 7.10 4.59
CA VAL A 170 -1.59 8.20 4.66
C VAL A 170 -1.16 8.63 3.26
N GLN A 171 -0.81 7.69 2.38
CA GLN A 171 -0.42 7.98 0.99
C GLN A 171 -1.53 8.72 0.25
N LEU A 172 -2.78 8.23 0.36
CA LEU A 172 -3.93 8.87 -0.27
C LEU A 172 -4.14 10.30 0.22
N LEU A 173 -4.07 10.51 1.54
CA LEU A 173 -4.23 11.83 2.15
C LEU A 173 -3.13 12.81 1.75
N ASP A 174 -1.89 12.36 1.65
CA ASP A 174 -0.78 13.20 1.23
C ASP A 174 -0.88 13.56 -0.25
N GLU A 175 -1.27 12.64 -1.11
CA GLU A 175 -1.50 12.92 -2.52
C GLU A 175 -2.67 13.90 -2.73
N LEU A 176 -3.76 13.76 -1.99
CA LEU A 176 -4.90 14.69 -2.06
C LEU A 176 -4.52 16.11 -1.67
N LYS A 177 -3.61 16.30 -0.70
CA LYS A 177 -3.09 17.63 -0.34
C LYS A 177 -2.36 18.31 -1.49
N LEU A 178 -1.71 17.52 -2.37
CA LEU A 178 -0.98 18.04 -3.54
C LEU A 178 -1.91 18.35 -4.72
N ARG A 179 -3.19 18.00 -4.65
CA ARG A 179 -4.21 18.20 -5.69
C ARG A 179 -5.31 19.14 -5.21
N PRO A 180 -5.05 20.45 -5.09
CA PRO A 180 -6.04 21.40 -4.60
C PRO A 180 -7.27 21.42 -5.49
N GLY A 181 -8.47 21.35 -4.89
CA GLY A 181 -9.75 21.36 -5.60
C GLY A 181 -10.31 20.00 -5.99
N LYS A 182 -9.71 18.93 -5.47
CA LYS A 182 -10.16 17.57 -5.61
C LYS A 182 -10.67 17.01 -4.28
#